data_3a7ae1bbbc716081902c74c25aaabc2a
#
_entry.id   3a7ae1bbbc716081902c74c25aaabc2a
#
_cell.length_a   1.000
_cell.length_b   1.000
_cell.length_c   1.000
_cell.angle_alpha   90.00
_cell.angle_beta   90.00
_cell.angle_gamma   90.00
#
_symmetry.space_group_name_H-M   'P 1'
#
loop_
_entity.id
_entity.type
_entity.pdbx_description
1 polymer ?
#
loop_
_entity_poly.entity_id
_entity_poly.type
_entity_poly.pdbx_seq_one_letter_code
_entity_poly.pdbx_strand_id
1 'polypeptide(L)'
;GVNKKRGQITLIKNNVNLKNLKIPICGQGYVSPKISGLHVVGSTYSDENSNKILVKDHSENITKLNRIIEGNYLIKDGWVGIRATTPDRLPLSGSKEKFFVNTGHGSRGTSSAPFCSQYIADLIDNLPLHIESEIITALSPTRFKKLS
;
A
#
# COMPACT_ATOMS: atom_id res chain seq x y z
N GLY A 1 5.34 -16.79 5.17
CA GLY A 1 4.65 -16.02 6.16
C GLY A 1 4.29 -14.61 5.72
N VAL A 2 3.44 -13.99 6.52
CA VAL A 2 3.06 -12.59 6.36
C VAL A 2 3.87 -11.74 7.33
N ASN A 3 4.49 -10.69 6.83
CA ASN A 3 5.29 -9.73 7.60
C ASN A 3 4.52 -8.43 7.79
N LYS A 4 4.80 -7.74 8.89
CA LYS A 4 4.28 -6.39 9.14
C LYS A 4 5.27 -5.36 8.57
N LYS A 5 4.76 -4.36 7.86
CA LYS A 5 5.53 -3.19 7.42
C LYS A 5 4.78 -1.92 7.77
N ARG A 6 5.39 -1.12 8.61
CA ARG A 6 4.86 0.18 9.00
C ARG A 6 5.01 1.18 7.86
N GLY A 7 4.03 2.04 7.73
CA GLY A 7 4.09 3.20 6.84
C GLY A 7 3.39 4.39 7.43
N GLN A 8 4.02 5.55 7.33
CA GLN A 8 3.45 6.82 7.73
C GLN A 8 3.26 7.72 6.52
N ILE A 9 2.12 8.37 6.48
CA ILE A 9 1.87 9.51 5.60
C ILE A 9 2.00 10.81 6.36
N THR A 10 2.27 11.88 5.64
CA THR A 10 2.35 13.26 6.16
C THR A 10 1.26 14.09 5.51
N LEU A 11 0.52 14.83 6.33
CA LEU A 11 -0.47 15.80 5.87
C LEU A 11 0.16 17.18 5.89
N ILE A 12 0.20 17.83 4.73
CA ILE A 12 0.75 19.19 4.58
C ILE A 12 -0.34 20.17 4.17
N LYS A 13 -0.19 21.43 4.61
CA LYS A 13 -1.05 22.52 4.11
C LYS A 13 -0.81 22.75 2.63
N ASN A 14 -1.84 23.26 1.97
CA ASN A 14 -1.72 23.75 0.61
C ASN A 14 -0.54 24.75 0.47
N ASN A 15 0.22 24.58 -0.57
CA ASN A 15 1.39 25.36 -0.92
C ASN A 15 1.24 25.93 -2.32
N VAL A 16 1.90 27.05 -2.61
CA VAL A 16 1.84 27.71 -3.92
C VAL A 16 2.22 26.76 -5.07
N ASN A 17 3.19 25.86 -4.83
CA ASN A 17 3.68 24.91 -5.83
C ASN A 17 2.71 23.76 -6.08
N LEU A 18 1.76 23.52 -5.15
CA LEU A 18 0.78 22.43 -5.21
C LEU A 18 -0.66 22.91 -5.46
N LYS A 19 -0.90 24.25 -5.48
CA LYS A 19 -2.26 24.82 -5.52
C LYS A 19 -3.10 24.34 -6.72
N ASN A 20 -2.46 24.04 -7.84
CA ASN A 20 -3.09 23.60 -9.08
C ASN A 20 -2.99 22.08 -9.32
N LEU A 21 -2.50 21.32 -8.35
CA LEU A 21 -2.36 19.87 -8.47
C LEU A 21 -3.75 19.21 -8.54
N LYS A 22 -4.08 18.62 -9.69
CA LYS A 22 -5.38 17.98 -9.96
C LYS A 22 -5.31 16.45 -9.96
N ILE A 23 -4.11 15.90 -10.16
CA ILE A 23 -3.86 14.44 -10.19
C ILE A 23 -2.72 14.11 -9.23
N PRO A 24 -2.66 12.89 -8.65
CA PRO A 24 -1.52 12.48 -7.85
C PRO A 24 -0.25 12.44 -8.68
N ILE A 25 0.87 12.86 -8.08
CA ILE A 25 2.20 12.70 -8.66
C ILE A 25 2.92 11.63 -7.84
N CYS A 26 3.47 10.63 -8.52
CA CYS A 26 4.20 9.52 -7.93
C CYS A 26 5.65 9.48 -8.42
N GLY A 27 6.56 9.10 -7.54
CA GLY A 27 7.99 8.93 -7.79
C GLY A 27 8.60 8.08 -6.69
N GLN A 28 9.65 8.54 -6.03
CA GLN A 28 10.17 7.87 -4.82
C GLN A 28 9.21 7.94 -3.60
N GLY A 29 8.19 8.77 -3.69
CA GLY A 29 7.02 8.90 -2.86
C GLY A 29 5.86 9.34 -3.73
N TYR A 30 4.85 9.94 -3.11
CA TYR A 30 3.72 10.55 -3.84
C TYR A 30 3.21 11.78 -3.12
N VAL A 31 2.51 12.63 -3.88
CA VAL A 31 1.69 13.72 -3.34
C VAL A 31 0.31 13.69 -4.00
N SER A 32 -0.74 13.80 -3.18
CA SER A 32 -2.12 13.83 -3.66
C SER A 32 -2.56 15.25 -4.03
N PRO A 33 -3.60 15.39 -4.87
CA PRO A 33 -4.40 16.62 -4.90
C PRO A 33 -4.89 17.00 -3.51
N LYS A 34 -5.26 18.27 -3.36
CA LYS A 34 -5.80 18.80 -2.12
C LYS A 34 -7.17 18.19 -1.81
N ILE A 35 -7.32 17.64 -0.60
CA ILE A 35 -8.58 17.17 -0.03
C ILE A 35 -8.75 17.88 1.32
N SER A 36 -9.89 18.57 1.51
CA SER A 36 -10.19 19.32 2.74
C SER A 36 -9.07 20.28 3.17
N GLY A 37 -8.40 20.92 2.20
CA GLY A 37 -7.33 21.90 2.47
C GLY A 37 -5.95 21.31 2.70
N LEU A 38 -5.79 19.99 2.67
CA LEU A 38 -4.51 19.28 2.90
C LEU A 38 -4.13 18.42 1.71
N HIS A 39 -2.82 18.26 1.51
CA HIS A 39 -2.25 17.26 0.62
C HIS A 39 -1.71 16.10 1.44
N VAL A 40 -1.85 14.89 0.92
CA VAL A 40 -1.25 13.67 1.48
C VAL A 40 0.09 13.43 0.80
N VAL A 41 1.14 13.30 1.58
CA VAL A 41 2.50 13.00 1.12
C VAL A 41 2.95 11.68 1.74
N GLY A 42 3.51 10.81 0.98
CA GLY A 42 3.99 9.55 1.53
C GLY A 42 4.62 8.61 0.51
N SER A 43 4.87 7.44 1.01
CA SER A 43 4.82 7.03 2.39
C SER A 43 6.17 6.43 2.80
N THR A 44 6.41 6.36 4.10
CA THR A 44 7.53 5.59 4.62
C THR A 44 7.25 4.09 4.55
N TYR A 45 8.30 3.29 4.67
CA TYR A 45 8.24 1.84 4.65
C TYR A 45 9.32 1.27 5.57
N SER A 46 8.93 0.81 6.75
CA SER A 46 9.89 0.35 7.76
C SER A 46 9.41 -0.90 8.51
N ASP A 47 10.35 -1.55 9.20
CA ASP A 47 10.09 -2.68 10.09
C ASP A 47 9.75 -2.22 11.52
N GLU A 48 9.67 -0.93 11.75
CA GLU A 48 9.37 -0.39 13.07
C GLU A 48 7.95 -0.79 13.51
N ASN A 49 7.83 -1.28 14.73
CA ASN A 49 6.55 -1.75 15.28
C ASN A 49 5.93 -0.67 16.18
N SER A 50 5.74 0.53 15.67
CA SER A 50 5.13 1.65 16.39
C SER A 50 3.91 2.18 15.65
N ASN A 51 2.82 2.40 16.37
CA ASN A 51 1.63 3.07 15.86
C ASN A 51 1.66 4.60 16.07
N LYS A 52 2.74 5.12 16.66
CA LYS A 52 2.90 6.55 16.90
C LYS A 52 3.39 7.25 15.64
N ILE A 53 2.95 8.48 15.45
CA ILE A 53 3.51 9.38 14.43
C ILE A 53 4.94 9.74 14.83
N LEU A 54 5.89 9.61 13.91
CA LEU A 54 7.30 9.87 14.13
C LEU A 54 7.75 11.07 13.30
N VAL A 55 8.50 11.97 13.93
CA VAL A 55 9.05 13.16 13.28
C VAL A 55 10.01 12.78 12.15
N LYS A 56 10.83 11.73 12.34
CA LYS A 56 11.75 11.23 11.29
C LYS A 56 11.01 10.82 10.01
N ASP A 57 9.81 10.24 10.13
CA ASP A 57 9.01 9.81 8.99
C ASP A 57 8.40 10.99 8.24
N HIS A 58 8.03 12.06 8.96
CA HIS A 58 7.66 13.31 8.32
C HIS A 58 8.82 13.88 7.52
N SER A 59 10.02 13.92 8.10
CA SER A 59 11.23 14.40 7.42
C SER A 59 11.55 13.59 6.17
N GLU A 60 11.44 12.25 6.24
CA GLU A 60 11.63 11.36 5.09
C GLU A 60 10.60 11.65 3.98
N ASN A 61 9.32 11.80 4.33
CA ASN A 61 8.26 12.09 3.36
C ASN A 61 8.46 13.46 2.70
N ILE A 62 8.85 14.49 3.45
CA ILE A 62 9.15 15.82 2.90
C ILE A 62 10.39 15.78 2.00
N THR A 63 11.42 15.02 2.37
CA THR A 63 12.60 14.82 1.51
C THR A 63 12.22 14.16 0.18
N LYS A 64 11.35 13.15 0.19
CA LYS A 64 10.81 12.51 -1.01
C LYS A 64 9.99 13.49 -1.86
N LEU A 65 9.15 14.31 -1.23
CA LEU A 65 8.37 15.34 -1.92
C LEU A 65 9.27 16.37 -2.59
N ASN A 66 10.31 16.85 -1.90
CA ASN A 66 11.25 17.83 -2.44
C ASN A 66 12.04 17.34 -3.67
N ARG A 67 12.16 16.02 -3.86
CA ARG A 67 12.72 15.44 -5.09
C ARG A 67 11.74 15.47 -6.28
N ILE A 68 10.45 15.67 -6.01
CA ILE A 68 9.39 15.74 -7.02
C ILE A 68 9.07 17.21 -7.30
N ILE A 69 8.80 17.97 -6.26
CA ILE A 69 8.49 19.41 -6.30
C ILE A 69 9.19 20.06 -5.12
N GLU A 70 10.19 20.89 -5.40
CA GLU A 70 10.94 21.60 -4.38
C GLU A 70 10.06 22.67 -3.71
N GLY A 71 10.17 22.81 -2.39
CA GLY A 71 9.44 23.80 -1.63
C GLY A 71 9.52 23.65 -0.12
N ASN A 72 9.01 24.67 0.59
CA ASN A 72 8.83 24.63 2.02
C ASN A 72 7.40 24.22 2.35
N TYR A 73 7.24 23.12 3.06
CA TYR A 73 5.95 22.51 3.33
C TYR A 73 5.60 22.54 4.82
N LEU A 74 4.44 23.10 5.14
CA LEU A 74 3.94 23.15 6.51
C LEU A 74 3.23 21.83 6.85
N ILE A 75 3.89 21.01 7.65
CA ILE A 75 3.32 19.78 8.19
C ILE A 75 2.20 20.13 9.16
N LYS A 76 1.07 19.46 9.04
CA LYS A 76 -0.09 19.62 9.93
C LYS A 76 -0.32 18.41 10.80
N ASP A 77 -0.20 17.23 10.22
CA ASP A 77 -0.50 15.97 10.88
C ASP A 77 0.10 14.81 10.10
N GLY A 78 -0.20 13.59 10.49
CA GLY A 78 0.14 12.37 9.81
C GLY A 78 -0.79 11.23 10.18
N TRP A 79 -0.62 10.12 9.48
CA TRP A 79 -1.32 8.90 9.82
C TRP A 79 -0.39 7.70 9.62
N VAL A 80 -0.54 6.71 10.50
CA VAL A 80 0.28 5.50 10.51
C VAL A 80 -0.59 4.29 10.24
N GLY A 81 -0.11 3.42 9.35
CA GLY A 81 -0.73 2.13 9.09
C GLY A 81 0.30 1.01 9.07
N ILE A 82 -0.17 -0.18 9.44
CA ILE A 82 0.63 -1.41 9.36
C ILE A 82 0.12 -2.21 8.17
N ARG A 83 1.00 -2.48 7.23
CA ARG A 83 0.71 -3.27 6.03
C ARG A 83 1.07 -4.73 6.28
N ALA A 84 0.19 -5.63 5.86
CA ALA A 84 0.52 -7.03 5.69
C ALA A 84 1.28 -7.20 4.37
N THR A 85 2.46 -7.80 4.41
CA THR A 85 3.30 -8.02 3.24
C THR A 85 3.83 -9.46 3.22
N THR A 86 4.13 -9.95 2.05
CA THR A 86 4.76 -11.25 1.81
C THR A 86 6.22 -11.06 1.40
N PRO A 87 7.09 -12.07 1.55
CA PRO A 87 8.50 -12.00 1.13
C PRO A 87 8.67 -11.68 -0.35
N ASP A 88 7.82 -12.23 -1.20
CA ASP A 88 7.82 -12.04 -2.66
C ASP A 88 7.03 -10.81 -3.13
N ARG A 89 6.39 -10.08 -2.20
CA ARG A 89 5.56 -8.90 -2.46
C ARG A 89 4.32 -9.15 -3.32
N LEU A 90 3.91 -10.41 -3.50
CA LEU A 90 2.65 -10.79 -4.11
C LEU A 90 1.61 -11.06 -3.00
N PRO A 91 0.33 -10.73 -3.20
CA PRO A 91 -0.71 -11.03 -2.21
C PRO A 91 -0.89 -12.53 -2.02
N LEU A 92 -1.51 -12.91 -0.93
CA LEU A 92 -2.06 -14.24 -0.70
C LEU A 92 -3.54 -14.19 -1.01
N SER A 93 -3.97 -14.90 -2.06
CA SER A 93 -5.36 -14.94 -2.47
C SER A 93 -5.74 -16.35 -2.93
N GLY A 94 -6.93 -16.79 -2.52
CA GLY A 94 -7.46 -18.11 -2.86
C GLY A 94 -8.00 -18.89 -1.66
N SER A 95 -8.29 -20.17 -1.85
CA SER A 95 -8.79 -21.03 -0.81
C SER A 95 -7.65 -21.69 -0.01
N LYS A 96 -7.90 -21.88 1.29
CA LYS A 96 -7.06 -22.69 2.18
C LYS A 96 -7.96 -23.43 3.13
N GLU A 97 -8.03 -24.76 2.96
CA GLU A 97 -8.94 -25.63 3.74
C GLU A 97 -10.40 -25.16 3.60
N LYS A 98 -10.99 -24.67 4.68
CA LYS A 98 -12.38 -24.16 4.74
C LYS A 98 -12.48 -22.64 4.63
N PHE A 99 -11.38 -21.94 4.40
CA PHE A 99 -11.33 -20.48 4.40
C PHE A 99 -10.88 -19.94 3.04
N PHE A 100 -11.40 -18.77 2.70
CA PHE A 100 -10.84 -17.93 1.65
C PHE A 100 -9.92 -16.89 2.26
N VAL A 101 -8.80 -16.62 1.60
CA VAL A 101 -7.77 -15.71 2.08
C VAL A 101 -7.57 -14.62 1.05
N ASN A 102 -7.57 -13.37 1.47
CA ASN A 102 -7.21 -12.21 0.66
C ASN A 102 -6.42 -11.21 1.52
N THR A 103 -5.10 -11.30 1.47
CA THR A 103 -4.21 -10.51 2.35
C THR A 103 -2.81 -10.35 1.74
N GLY A 104 -1.94 -9.64 2.42
CA GLY A 104 -0.54 -9.51 2.01
C GLY A 104 -0.30 -8.54 0.85
N HIS A 105 -1.24 -7.66 0.54
CA HIS A 105 -1.18 -6.73 -0.58
C HIS A 105 -0.07 -5.67 -0.48
N GLY A 106 0.49 -5.47 0.72
CA GLY A 106 1.57 -4.51 0.95
C GLY A 106 1.18 -3.07 0.56
N SER A 107 1.97 -2.46 -0.30
CA SER A 107 1.72 -1.10 -0.82
C SER A 107 0.87 -1.07 -2.09
N ARG A 108 0.48 -2.22 -2.64
CA ARG A 108 -0.24 -2.34 -3.92
C ARG A 108 -1.72 -2.71 -3.75
N GLY A 109 -2.26 -2.60 -2.54
CA GLY A 109 -3.63 -3.03 -2.22
C GLY A 109 -4.70 -2.42 -3.11
N THR A 110 -4.58 -1.14 -3.46
CA THR A 110 -5.56 -0.44 -4.31
C THR A 110 -5.70 -1.10 -5.70
N SER A 111 -4.62 -1.63 -6.27
CA SER A 111 -4.65 -2.30 -7.57
C SER A 111 -4.87 -3.81 -7.48
N SER A 112 -4.25 -4.48 -6.49
CA SER A 112 -4.32 -5.93 -6.40
C SER A 112 -5.54 -6.46 -5.66
N ALA A 113 -6.12 -5.71 -4.71
CA ALA A 113 -7.26 -6.21 -3.95
C ALA A 113 -8.52 -6.41 -4.79
N PRO A 114 -8.92 -5.52 -5.72
CA PRO A 114 -10.08 -5.77 -6.59
C PRO A 114 -9.92 -7.03 -7.42
N PHE A 115 -8.73 -7.22 -8.03
CA PHE A 115 -8.42 -8.41 -8.82
C PHE A 115 -8.51 -9.70 -7.97
N CYS A 116 -7.86 -9.70 -6.81
CA CYS A 116 -7.89 -10.84 -5.90
C CYS A 116 -9.29 -11.12 -5.32
N SER A 117 -10.09 -10.07 -5.11
CA SER A 117 -11.47 -10.22 -4.64
C SER A 117 -12.36 -10.85 -5.69
N GLN A 118 -12.22 -10.45 -6.97
CA GLN A 118 -12.94 -11.10 -8.07
C GLN A 118 -12.56 -12.56 -8.19
N TYR A 119 -11.26 -12.88 -8.14
CA TYR A 119 -10.78 -14.26 -8.15
C TYR A 119 -11.42 -15.11 -7.04
N ILE A 120 -11.54 -14.58 -5.82
CA ILE A 120 -12.19 -15.29 -4.71
C ILE A 120 -13.70 -15.44 -4.94
N ALA A 121 -14.36 -14.41 -5.47
CA ALA A 121 -15.78 -14.50 -5.79
C ALA A 121 -16.04 -15.60 -6.82
N ASP A 122 -15.24 -15.67 -7.88
CA ASP A 122 -15.34 -16.71 -8.91
C ASP A 122 -15.12 -18.11 -8.31
N LEU A 123 -14.18 -18.26 -7.36
CA LEU A 123 -13.98 -19.51 -6.64
C LEU A 123 -15.19 -19.91 -5.76
N ILE A 124 -15.83 -18.96 -5.10
CA ILE A 124 -17.00 -19.21 -4.23
C ILE A 124 -18.20 -19.63 -5.08
N ASP A 125 -18.40 -18.97 -6.20
CA ASP A 125 -19.53 -19.19 -7.10
C ASP A 125 -19.29 -20.35 -8.10
N ASN A 126 -18.12 -21.02 -8.00
CA ASN A 126 -17.70 -22.09 -8.94
C ASN A 126 -17.73 -21.65 -10.40
N LEU A 127 -17.38 -20.41 -10.67
CA LEU A 127 -17.28 -19.87 -12.02
C LEU A 127 -15.95 -20.25 -12.69
N PRO A 128 -15.90 -20.29 -14.04
CA PRO A 128 -14.65 -20.46 -14.75
C PRO A 128 -13.66 -19.34 -14.41
N LEU A 129 -12.43 -19.72 -14.04
CA LEU A 129 -11.39 -18.75 -13.70
C LEU A 129 -10.76 -18.16 -14.97
N HIS A 130 -10.83 -16.86 -15.12
CA HIS A 130 -10.21 -16.10 -16.22
C HIS A 130 -8.77 -15.68 -15.89
N ILE A 131 -8.03 -16.53 -15.16
CA ILE A 131 -6.68 -16.27 -14.66
C ILE A 131 -5.80 -17.46 -15.01
N GLU A 132 -4.59 -17.18 -15.50
CA GLU A 132 -3.60 -18.20 -15.83
C GLU A 132 -3.18 -18.99 -14.58
N SER A 133 -2.87 -20.27 -14.76
CA SER A 133 -2.49 -21.22 -13.70
C SER A 133 -1.25 -20.77 -12.91
N GLU A 134 -0.32 -20.10 -13.59
CA GLU A 134 0.89 -19.52 -13.00
C GLU A 134 0.56 -18.42 -11.99
N ILE A 135 -0.42 -17.58 -12.33
CA ILE A 135 -0.88 -16.50 -11.41
C ILE A 135 -1.60 -17.12 -10.21
N ILE A 136 -2.48 -18.11 -10.42
CA ILE A 136 -3.15 -18.85 -9.33
C ILE A 136 -2.11 -19.45 -8.37
N THR A 137 -1.07 -20.09 -8.91
CA THR A 137 0.03 -20.66 -8.14
C THR A 137 0.79 -19.58 -7.36
N ALA A 138 1.09 -18.46 -8.01
CA ALA A 138 1.79 -17.32 -7.41
C ALA A 138 0.98 -16.62 -6.32
N LEU A 139 -0.35 -16.69 -6.37
CA LEU A 139 -1.24 -16.11 -5.35
C LEU A 139 -1.57 -17.09 -4.21
N SER A 140 -1.29 -18.38 -4.38
CA SER A 140 -1.72 -19.44 -3.46
C SER A 140 -1.36 -19.14 -2.00
N PRO A 141 -2.33 -19.23 -1.06
CA PRO A 141 -2.06 -19.08 0.36
C PRO A 141 -1.08 -20.12 0.94
N THR A 142 -0.84 -21.20 0.22
CA THR A 142 0.04 -22.31 0.66
C THR A 142 1.43 -22.26 0.02
N ARG A 143 1.73 -21.30 -0.88
CA ARG A 143 2.99 -21.25 -1.65
C ARG A 143 4.26 -21.13 -0.80
N PHE A 144 4.14 -20.68 0.46
CA PHE A 144 5.27 -20.62 1.41
C PHE A 144 5.33 -21.82 2.36
N LYS A 145 4.53 -22.84 2.18
CA LYS A 145 4.75 -24.10 2.91
C LYS A 145 6.06 -24.69 2.40
N LYS A 146 7.04 -24.88 3.30
CA LYS A 146 8.19 -25.73 2.99
C LYS A 146 7.64 -27.11 2.64
N LEU A 147 8.06 -27.66 1.51
CA LEU A 147 7.95 -29.10 1.25
C LEU A 147 8.72 -29.76 2.38
N SER A 148 7.99 -30.33 3.34
CA SER A 148 8.55 -31.21 4.40
C SER A 148 8.80 -32.57 3.82
#